data_9d228cbdd23d3fd230f8bd4ebe09b787
#
_entry.id   9d228cbdd23d3fd230f8bd4ebe09b787
#
_cell.length_a   1.000
_cell.length_b   1.000
_cell.length_c   1.000
_cell.angle_alpha   90.00
_cell.angle_beta   90.00
_cell.angle_gamma   90.00
#
_symmetry.space_group_name_H-M   'P 1'
#
loop_
_entity.id
_entity.type
_entity.pdbx_description
1 polymer ?
#
loop_
_entity_poly.entity_id
_entity_poly.type
_entity_poly.pdbx_seq_one_letter_code
_entity_poly.pdbx_strand_id
1 'polypeptide(L)'
;KDLRTVFWLLSKKAGYCGSPVSHPSGHHFYSNGSKFWHPQHTHENVRKGQLRINGTTGNSASPYPTRLSVVSLRTSGNVTASRVGKDRGFGGKYNWDGEIGELIVYDQALSDNDIEKVENHLIDKWNIQREASTFGSPVAYLSFDDRTGNKYPNKAKPGKDANTNGNNKEADGKHGKGIRFSGDDPLNFPSGFGDFNRHQSFGMAFWLKPTQLLDRAVIVRRSRAW
;
A
#
# COMPACT_ATOMS: atom_id res chain seq x y z
N LYS A 1 27.86 -8.80 4.40
CA LYS A 1 27.35 -7.69 5.19
C LYS A 1 25.94 -8.03 5.61
N ASP A 2 25.56 -7.69 6.83
CA ASP A 2 24.23 -7.97 7.33
C ASP A 2 23.22 -7.00 6.74
N LEU A 3 22.03 -7.49 6.45
CA LEU A 3 20.90 -6.69 6.01
C LEU A 3 19.76 -6.75 7.04
N ARG A 4 18.99 -5.68 7.12
CA ARG A 4 17.82 -5.56 8.00
C ARG A 4 16.56 -5.16 7.25
N THR A 5 16.70 -4.39 6.18
CA THR A 5 15.56 -4.05 5.30
C THR A 5 16.00 -4.19 3.85
N VAL A 6 15.15 -4.78 3.05
CA VAL A 6 15.41 -4.97 1.62
C VAL A 6 14.16 -4.73 0.80
N PHE A 7 14.33 -4.09 -0.35
CA PHE A 7 13.30 -3.88 -1.35
C PHE A 7 13.74 -4.52 -2.65
N TRP A 8 12.82 -5.19 -3.30
CA TRP A 8 13.00 -5.72 -4.65
C TRP A 8 11.89 -5.23 -5.55
N LEU A 9 12.23 -4.87 -6.75
CA LEU A 9 11.31 -4.93 -7.87
C LEU A 9 11.56 -6.25 -8.59
N LEU A 10 10.66 -7.21 -8.47
CA LEU A 10 10.90 -8.55 -8.99
C LEU A 10 9.64 -9.26 -9.48
N SER A 11 9.85 -10.27 -10.33
CA SER A 11 8.90 -11.33 -10.64
C SER A 11 9.57 -12.69 -10.52
N LYS A 12 8.79 -13.75 -10.36
CA LYS A 12 9.31 -15.11 -10.30
C LYS A 12 8.50 -16.05 -11.18
N LYS A 13 9.16 -16.98 -11.84
CA LYS A 13 8.50 -18.06 -12.58
C LYS A 13 7.62 -18.90 -11.64
N ALA A 14 6.38 -19.14 -12.06
CA ALA A 14 5.41 -19.89 -11.28
C ALA A 14 5.91 -21.28 -10.92
N GLY A 15 5.67 -21.69 -9.66
CA GLY A 15 6.04 -23.02 -9.16
C GLY A 15 7.54 -23.28 -8.97
N TYR A 16 8.41 -22.35 -9.34
CA TYR A 16 9.85 -22.52 -9.20
C TYR A 16 10.33 -22.15 -7.79
N CYS A 17 11.31 -22.89 -7.27
CA CYS A 17 11.98 -22.57 -6.01
C CYS A 17 13.28 -21.84 -6.31
N GLY A 18 13.55 -20.73 -5.64
CA GLY A 18 14.78 -19.95 -5.85
C GLY A 18 14.95 -18.89 -4.78
N SER A 19 16.16 -18.31 -4.76
CA SER A 19 16.53 -17.24 -3.83
C SER A 19 16.90 -15.98 -4.59
N PRO A 20 16.17 -14.85 -4.42
CA PRO A 20 16.52 -13.59 -5.06
C PRO A 20 17.83 -13.03 -4.49
N VAL A 21 18.09 -13.31 -3.21
CA VAL A 21 19.31 -12.96 -2.49
C VAL A 21 19.74 -14.16 -1.66
N SER A 22 21.04 -14.42 -1.53
CA SER A 22 21.56 -15.56 -0.76
C SER A 22 22.95 -15.29 -0.17
N HIS A 23 23.43 -16.26 0.61
CA HIS A 23 24.80 -16.34 1.11
C HIS A 23 25.37 -17.75 0.86
N PRO A 24 26.69 -17.91 0.66
CA PRO A 24 27.30 -19.23 0.46
C PRO A 24 27.01 -20.23 1.57
N SER A 25 26.79 -19.78 2.80
CA SER A 25 26.55 -20.63 3.96
C SER A 25 25.10 -21.09 4.11
N GLY A 26 24.15 -20.55 3.38
CA GLY A 26 22.73 -20.92 3.59
C GLY A 26 21.72 -20.36 2.62
N HIS A 27 20.53 -20.93 2.63
CA HIS A 27 19.35 -20.53 1.88
C HIS A 27 18.58 -19.39 2.57
N HIS A 28 19.18 -18.26 2.79
CA HIS A 28 18.60 -17.25 3.67
C HIS A 28 17.23 -16.74 3.19
N PHE A 29 17.02 -16.61 1.87
CA PHE A 29 15.78 -16.08 1.25
C PHE A 29 15.14 -17.09 0.29
N TYR A 30 15.10 -18.34 0.68
CA TYR A 30 14.64 -19.41 -0.19
C TYR A 30 13.11 -19.49 -0.26
N SER A 31 12.58 -19.45 -1.48
CA SER A 31 11.15 -19.56 -1.74
C SER A 31 10.65 -21.00 -1.74
N ASN A 32 9.37 -21.21 -1.42
CA ASN A 32 8.72 -22.51 -1.43
C ASN A 32 7.75 -22.63 -2.63
N GLY A 33 8.25 -22.96 -3.79
CA GLY A 33 7.44 -23.04 -5.00
C GLY A 33 6.71 -21.74 -5.30
N SER A 34 5.39 -21.73 -5.19
CA SER A 34 4.56 -20.53 -5.39
C SER A 34 4.45 -19.62 -4.17
N LYS A 35 4.99 -20.01 -3.00
CA LYS A 35 4.93 -19.25 -1.76
C LYS A 35 6.24 -18.52 -1.46
N PHE A 36 6.18 -17.46 -0.64
CA PHE A 36 7.34 -16.64 -0.35
C PHE A 36 8.48 -17.42 0.33
N TRP A 37 8.25 -18.01 1.49
CA TRP A 37 9.33 -18.59 2.26
C TRP A 37 9.15 -20.08 2.54
N HIS A 38 10.22 -20.84 2.34
CA HIS A 38 10.25 -22.25 2.70
C HIS A 38 10.32 -22.39 4.24
N PRO A 39 9.43 -23.19 4.87
CA PRO A 39 9.32 -23.23 6.32
C PRO A 39 10.59 -23.73 7.03
N GLN A 40 11.39 -24.58 6.38
CA GLN A 40 12.58 -25.19 6.98
C GLN A 40 13.90 -24.61 6.43
N HIS A 41 13.92 -24.10 5.20
CA HIS A 41 15.15 -23.71 4.53
C HIS A 41 15.37 -22.21 4.46
N THR A 42 14.38 -21.39 4.77
CA THR A 42 14.54 -19.93 4.84
C THR A 42 14.98 -19.52 6.24
N HIS A 43 15.90 -18.55 6.32
CA HIS A 43 16.40 -18.04 7.60
C HIS A 43 15.25 -17.56 8.50
N GLU A 44 15.34 -17.86 9.81
CA GLU A 44 14.29 -17.53 10.77
C GLU A 44 13.93 -16.04 10.79
N ASN A 45 14.93 -15.16 10.78
CA ASN A 45 14.73 -13.71 10.76
C ASN A 45 14.06 -13.20 9.49
N VAL A 46 14.16 -13.91 8.37
CA VAL A 46 13.41 -13.65 7.13
C VAL A 46 11.96 -14.09 7.30
N ARG A 47 11.73 -15.32 7.78
CA ARG A 47 10.39 -15.86 7.98
C ARG A 47 9.54 -15.11 9.01
N LYS A 48 10.18 -14.61 10.07
CA LYS A 48 9.57 -13.79 11.13
C LYS A 48 9.56 -12.29 10.80
N GLY A 49 10.14 -11.92 9.68
CA GLY A 49 10.18 -10.53 9.23
C GLY A 49 8.83 -10.03 8.74
N GLN A 50 8.72 -8.73 8.64
CA GLN A 50 7.56 -8.05 8.07
C GLN A 50 7.71 -7.98 6.54
N LEU A 51 6.91 -8.78 5.85
CA LEU A 51 6.84 -8.84 4.39
C LEU A 51 5.72 -7.93 3.89
N ARG A 52 5.95 -7.20 2.79
CA ARG A 52 4.92 -6.45 2.09
C ARG A 52 5.09 -6.65 0.57
N ILE A 53 3.96 -6.61 -0.14
CA ILE A 53 3.89 -6.78 -1.60
C ILE A 53 3.03 -5.65 -2.14
N ASN A 54 3.57 -4.81 -3.01
CA ASN A 54 2.90 -3.64 -3.58
C ASN A 54 2.21 -2.76 -2.52
N GLY A 55 2.88 -2.58 -1.34
CA GLY A 55 2.37 -1.81 -0.22
C GLY A 55 1.39 -2.55 0.70
N THR A 56 1.04 -3.80 0.41
CA THR A 56 0.12 -4.60 1.23
C THR A 56 0.87 -5.63 2.07
N THR A 57 0.48 -5.80 3.34
CA THR A 57 1.09 -6.77 4.24
C THR A 57 0.89 -8.19 3.73
N GLY A 58 2.00 -8.93 3.65
CA GLY A 58 2.05 -10.34 3.30
C GLY A 58 2.63 -11.21 4.41
N ASN A 59 2.76 -12.49 4.14
CA ASN A 59 3.39 -13.47 5.03
C ASN A 59 4.10 -14.58 4.24
N SER A 60 4.71 -15.53 4.93
CA SER A 60 5.44 -16.65 4.32
C SER A 60 4.57 -17.52 3.38
N ALA A 61 3.26 -17.56 3.58
CA ALA A 61 2.33 -18.33 2.78
C ALA A 61 1.72 -17.53 1.61
N SER A 62 1.96 -16.22 1.55
CA SER A 62 1.51 -15.37 0.44
C SER A 62 2.04 -15.89 -0.89
N PRO A 63 1.26 -15.78 -1.98
CA PRO A 63 1.75 -16.12 -3.31
C PRO A 63 2.96 -15.27 -3.69
N TYR A 64 3.96 -15.90 -4.29
CA TYR A 64 5.09 -15.17 -4.87
C TYR A 64 4.62 -14.49 -6.19
N PRO A 65 4.90 -13.21 -6.40
CA PRO A 65 4.43 -12.51 -7.59
C PRO A 65 5.06 -13.08 -8.87
N THR A 66 4.22 -13.40 -9.83
CA THR A 66 4.61 -13.83 -11.18
C THR A 66 4.67 -12.67 -12.18
N ARG A 67 4.22 -11.49 -11.76
CA ARG A 67 4.36 -10.22 -12.47
C ARG A 67 5.30 -9.32 -11.68
N LEU A 68 5.92 -8.37 -12.38
CA LEU A 68 6.81 -7.40 -11.74
C LEU A 68 6.07 -6.67 -10.60
N SER A 69 6.62 -6.76 -9.41
CA SER A 69 6.01 -6.27 -8.17
C SER A 69 7.05 -5.70 -7.24
N VAL A 70 6.68 -4.70 -6.47
CA VAL A 70 7.51 -4.19 -5.37
C VAL A 70 7.31 -5.09 -4.16
N VAL A 71 8.39 -5.68 -3.69
CA VAL A 71 8.42 -6.50 -2.48
C VAL A 71 9.35 -5.83 -1.48
N SER A 72 8.90 -5.64 -0.26
CA SER A 72 9.74 -5.20 0.85
C SER A 72 9.75 -6.21 1.98
N LEU A 73 10.88 -6.33 2.66
CA LEU A 73 11.06 -7.16 3.84
C LEU A 73 11.91 -6.44 4.87
N ARG A 74 11.34 -6.23 6.06
CA ARG A 74 12.10 -5.87 7.25
C ARG A 74 12.30 -7.13 8.09
N THR A 75 13.53 -7.62 8.19
CA THR A 75 13.87 -8.83 8.94
C THR A 75 13.72 -8.62 10.45
N SER A 76 13.40 -9.68 11.19
CA SER A 76 13.29 -9.62 12.65
C SER A 76 14.65 -9.51 13.37
N GLY A 77 15.74 -9.79 12.67
CA GLY A 77 17.12 -9.69 13.14
C GLY A 77 18.08 -9.66 11.95
N ASN A 78 19.39 -9.61 12.18
CA ASN A 78 20.40 -9.56 11.14
C ASN A 78 20.35 -10.81 10.24
N VAL A 79 20.53 -10.59 8.93
CA VAL A 79 20.64 -11.68 7.95
C VAL A 79 21.78 -11.35 7.00
N THR A 80 22.75 -12.25 6.88
CA THR A 80 23.87 -12.07 5.97
C THR A 80 23.47 -12.40 4.54
N ALA A 81 23.81 -11.54 3.59
CA ALA A 81 23.64 -11.77 2.16
C ALA A 81 24.81 -11.20 1.37
N SER A 82 25.22 -11.90 0.32
CA SER A 82 26.36 -11.51 -0.52
C SER A 82 26.18 -11.87 -2.00
N ARG A 83 25.06 -12.48 -2.38
CA ARG A 83 24.77 -12.90 -3.75
C ARG A 83 23.38 -12.49 -4.17
N VAL A 84 23.21 -12.13 -5.43
CA VAL A 84 21.93 -11.82 -6.06
C VAL A 84 21.65 -12.86 -7.14
N GLY A 85 20.44 -13.38 -7.18
CA GLY A 85 19.98 -14.31 -8.21
C GLY A 85 20.63 -15.70 -8.17
N LYS A 86 21.50 -15.98 -7.21
CA LYS A 86 22.23 -17.25 -7.11
C LYS A 86 22.05 -17.88 -5.73
N ASP A 87 21.78 -19.17 -5.69
CA ASP A 87 21.78 -19.94 -4.45
C ASP A 87 23.20 -20.34 -4.00
N ARG A 88 23.31 -20.99 -2.85
CA ARG A 88 24.57 -21.33 -2.16
C ARG A 88 25.52 -22.25 -2.92
N GLY A 89 25.06 -23.06 -3.89
CA GLY A 89 26.05 -23.87 -4.62
C GLY A 89 25.55 -25.18 -5.24
N PHE A 90 24.28 -25.43 -5.36
CA PHE A 90 23.72 -26.65 -5.97
C PHE A 90 23.58 -26.56 -7.50
N GLY A 91 24.67 -26.37 -8.23
CA GLY A 91 24.68 -26.48 -9.69
C GLY A 91 23.64 -25.63 -10.43
N GLY A 92 23.16 -24.56 -9.83
CA GLY A 92 22.16 -23.68 -10.42
C GLY A 92 20.70 -24.07 -10.22
N LYS A 93 20.41 -25.23 -9.63
CA LYS A 93 19.05 -25.78 -9.46
C LYS A 93 18.09 -24.84 -8.70
N TYR A 94 18.60 -24.01 -7.80
CA TYR A 94 17.83 -23.12 -6.93
C TYR A 94 18.21 -21.64 -7.13
N ASN A 95 18.81 -21.33 -8.26
CA ASN A 95 19.04 -19.94 -8.65
C ASN A 95 17.71 -19.26 -8.90
N TRP A 96 17.71 -17.93 -8.93
CA TRP A 96 16.53 -17.17 -9.26
C TRP A 96 16.13 -17.40 -10.73
N ASP A 97 14.86 -17.72 -10.97
CA ASP A 97 14.26 -17.81 -12.30
C ASP A 97 13.10 -16.80 -12.35
N GLY A 98 13.40 -15.63 -12.91
CA GLY A 98 12.51 -14.47 -12.98
C GLY A 98 13.28 -13.18 -13.18
N GLU A 99 12.61 -12.06 -13.07
CA GLU A 99 13.17 -10.73 -13.28
C GLU A 99 13.51 -10.08 -11.94
N ILE A 100 14.58 -9.31 -11.89
CA ILE A 100 14.90 -8.36 -10.82
C ILE A 100 15.22 -7.03 -11.48
N GLY A 101 14.29 -6.09 -11.43
CA GLY A 101 14.45 -4.77 -12.01
C GLY A 101 15.20 -3.80 -11.10
N GLU A 102 15.02 -3.95 -9.78
CA GLU A 102 15.69 -3.08 -8.80
C GLU A 102 15.88 -3.81 -7.46
N LEU A 103 16.97 -3.49 -6.76
CA LEU A 103 17.31 -4.01 -5.43
C LEU A 103 17.86 -2.88 -4.58
N ILE A 104 17.24 -2.64 -3.41
CA ILE A 104 17.71 -1.68 -2.42
C ILE A 104 17.86 -2.40 -1.09
N VAL A 105 19.02 -2.25 -0.43
CA VAL A 105 19.37 -2.95 0.81
C VAL A 105 19.84 -1.95 1.87
N TYR A 106 19.26 -2.08 3.07
CA TYR A 106 19.66 -1.32 4.26
C TYR A 106 20.17 -2.28 5.34
N ASP A 107 21.21 -1.87 6.04
CA ASP A 107 21.78 -2.58 7.20
C ASP A 107 21.04 -2.25 8.51
N GLN A 108 20.00 -1.46 8.46
CA GLN A 108 19.14 -1.09 9.58
C GLN A 108 17.65 -1.42 9.30
N ALA A 109 16.92 -1.67 10.38
CA ALA A 109 15.47 -1.83 10.33
C ALA A 109 14.81 -0.47 10.13
N LEU A 110 14.31 -0.19 8.94
CA LEU A 110 13.62 1.05 8.65
C LEU A 110 12.29 1.16 9.41
N SER A 111 11.85 2.38 9.68
CA SER A 111 10.51 2.65 10.20
C SER A 111 9.43 2.28 9.16
N ASP A 112 8.18 2.05 9.61
CA ASP A 112 7.07 1.77 8.68
C ASP A 112 6.85 2.91 7.69
N ASN A 113 6.99 4.16 8.15
CA ASN A 113 6.88 5.35 7.30
C ASN A 113 7.98 5.42 6.22
N ASP A 114 9.21 5.04 6.54
CA ASP A 114 10.29 5.02 5.56
C ASP A 114 10.16 3.87 4.58
N ILE A 115 9.68 2.70 5.04
CA ILE A 115 9.33 1.59 4.15
C ILE A 115 8.27 2.04 3.16
N GLU A 116 7.20 2.68 3.62
CA GLU A 116 6.11 3.17 2.76
C GLU A 116 6.60 4.19 1.73
N LYS A 117 7.49 5.10 2.10
CA LYS A 117 8.09 6.08 1.16
C LYS A 117 8.86 5.39 0.05
N VAL A 118 9.71 4.40 0.38
CA VAL A 118 10.49 3.67 -0.63
C VAL A 118 9.58 2.83 -1.51
N GLU A 119 8.59 2.13 -0.94
CA GLU A 119 7.60 1.37 -1.70
C GLU A 119 6.83 2.27 -2.68
N ASN A 120 6.33 3.41 -2.22
CA ASN A 120 5.59 4.35 -3.07
C ASN A 120 6.47 4.87 -4.21
N HIS A 121 7.72 5.24 -3.93
CA HIS A 121 8.66 5.65 -4.96
C HIS A 121 8.87 4.58 -6.03
N LEU A 122 9.06 3.32 -5.63
CA LEU A 122 9.25 2.21 -6.56
C LEU A 122 7.96 1.89 -7.36
N ILE A 123 6.81 1.90 -6.69
CA ILE A 123 5.49 1.67 -7.31
C ILE A 123 5.23 2.73 -8.37
N ASP A 124 5.45 4.00 -8.06
CA ASP A 124 5.23 5.11 -8.99
C ASP A 124 6.25 5.10 -10.14
N LYS A 125 7.54 4.90 -9.83
CA LYS A 125 8.63 4.83 -10.82
C LYS A 125 8.39 3.75 -11.87
N TRP A 126 7.89 2.60 -11.47
CA TRP A 126 7.71 1.43 -12.33
C TRP A 126 6.26 1.21 -12.76
N ASN A 127 5.36 2.13 -12.43
CA ASN A 127 3.92 2.04 -12.73
C ASN A 127 3.31 0.68 -12.32
N ILE A 128 3.69 0.22 -11.12
CA ILE A 128 3.20 -1.05 -10.58
C ILE A 128 1.74 -0.90 -10.17
N GLN A 129 0.89 -1.76 -10.72
CA GLN A 129 -0.50 -1.81 -10.32
C GLN A 129 -0.59 -2.34 -8.88
N ARG A 130 -1.13 -1.53 -7.98
CA ARG A 130 -1.51 -2.01 -6.65
C ARG A 130 -2.67 -2.98 -6.81
N GLU A 131 -2.63 -4.09 -6.09
CA GLU A 131 -3.81 -4.93 -5.98
C GLU A 131 -4.98 -4.04 -5.54
N ALA A 132 -6.11 -4.14 -6.25
CA ALA A 132 -7.31 -3.44 -5.84
C ALA A 132 -7.55 -3.78 -4.36
N SER A 133 -7.59 -2.75 -3.53
CA SER A 133 -7.82 -2.91 -2.09
C SER A 133 -8.98 -3.87 -1.87
N THR A 134 -8.81 -4.86 -0.98
CA THR A 134 -9.89 -5.77 -0.55
C THR A 134 -10.98 -5.05 0.24
N PHE A 135 -10.80 -3.77 0.52
CA PHE A 135 -11.88 -2.86 0.89
C PHE A 135 -12.80 -2.74 -0.31
N GLY A 136 -14.04 -3.09 -0.18
CA GLY A 136 -15.04 -2.97 -1.25
C GLY A 136 -14.99 -1.60 -1.94
N SER A 137 -15.55 -1.50 -3.14
CA SER A 137 -15.55 -0.25 -3.89
C SER A 137 -16.08 0.89 -3.02
N PRO A 138 -15.42 2.05 -2.99
CA PRO A 138 -15.89 3.18 -2.21
C PRO A 138 -17.27 3.60 -2.67
N VAL A 139 -18.10 4.04 -1.74
CA VAL A 139 -19.41 4.63 -2.06
C VAL A 139 -19.30 6.11 -2.42
N ALA A 140 -18.19 6.75 -2.00
CA ALA A 140 -17.82 8.10 -2.42
C ALA A 140 -16.31 8.22 -2.58
N TYR A 141 -15.92 8.92 -3.63
CA TYR A 141 -14.58 9.43 -3.83
C TYR A 141 -14.65 10.82 -4.43
N LEU A 142 -14.29 11.84 -3.65
CA LEU A 142 -14.22 13.24 -4.06
C LEU A 142 -12.75 13.65 -4.05
N SER A 143 -12.17 13.93 -5.22
CA SER A 143 -10.81 14.46 -5.32
C SER A 143 -10.74 15.96 -5.09
N PHE A 144 -11.86 16.65 -5.28
CA PHE A 144 -12.01 18.11 -5.29
C PHE A 144 -11.28 18.82 -6.44
N ASP A 145 -10.61 18.09 -7.33
CA ASP A 145 -9.93 18.67 -8.51
C ASP A 145 -10.93 19.14 -9.58
N ASP A 146 -12.07 18.43 -9.67
CA ASP A 146 -13.09 18.67 -10.68
C ASP A 146 -14.32 19.29 -10.01
N ARG A 147 -14.51 20.59 -10.17
CA ARG A 147 -15.69 21.29 -9.70
C ARG A 147 -16.47 21.85 -10.88
N THR A 148 -17.80 21.65 -10.89
CA THR A 148 -18.69 22.28 -11.88
C THR A 148 -19.80 23.02 -11.14
N GLY A 149 -19.69 24.34 -11.09
CA GLY A 149 -20.60 25.16 -10.28
C GLY A 149 -20.51 24.80 -8.80
N ASN A 150 -21.64 24.36 -8.22
CA ASN A 150 -21.74 23.93 -6.82
C ASN A 150 -21.61 22.42 -6.65
N LYS A 151 -21.24 21.65 -7.69
CA LYS A 151 -21.15 20.19 -7.66
C LYS A 151 -19.70 19.74 -7.62
N TYR A 152 -19.46 18.69 -6.84
CA TYR A 152 -18.21 17.95 -6.76
C TYR A 152 -18.47 16.51 -7.21
N PRO A 153 -17.91 16.11 -8.36
CA PRO A 153 -18.14 14.77 -8.93
C PRO A 153 -17.74 13.65 -7.97
N ASN A 154 -18.62 12.69 -7.80
CA ASN A 154 -18.30 11.46 -7.09
C ASN A 154 -17.69 10.44 -8.05
N LYS A 155 -16.37 10.33 -8.06
CA LYS A 155 -15.62 9.40 -8.95
C LYS A 155 -15.92 7.92 -8.69
N ALA A 156 -16.43 7.58 -7.48
CA ALA A 156 -16.82 6.21 -7.16
C ALA A 156 -18.21 5.84 -7.70
N LYS A 157 -19.11 6.82 -7.79
CA LYS A 157 -20.49 6.63 -8.31
C LYS A 157 -20.89 7.85 -9.13
N PRO A 158 -20.57 7.88 -10.43
CA PRO A 158 -20.96 8.97 -11.33
C PRO A 158 -22.45 9.26 -11.27
N GLY A 159 -22.83 10.53 -11.23
CA GLY A 159 -24.23 10.97 -11.08
C GLY A 159 -24.75 11.04 -9.64
N LYS A 160 -23.95 10.60 -8.66
CA LYS A 160 -24.23 10.78 -7.22
C LYS A 160 -23.26 11.80 -6.62
N ASP A 161 -23.23 12.98 -7.24
CA ASP A 161 -22.29 14.05 -6.90
C ASP A 161 -22.64 14.70 -5.56
N ALA A 162 -21.62 15.16 -4.86
CA ALA A 162 -21.83 16.01 -3.69
C ALA A 162 -22.03 17.46 -4.13
N ASN A 163 -22.80 18.23 -3.36
CA ASN A 163 -23.08 19.64 -3.68
C ASN A 163 -22.97 20.53 -2.43
N THR A 164 -22.67 21.79 -2.68
CA THR A 164 -22.73 22.85 -1.67
C THR A 164 -23.63 23.99 -2.17
N ASN A 165 -24.40 24.58 -1.29
CA ASN A 165 -25.24 25.73 -1.63
C ASN A 165 -24.63 27.04 -1.16
N GLY A 166 -23.42 26.98 -0.60
CA GLY A 166 -22.81 28.10 0.06
C GLY A 166 -21.59 28.69 -0.65
N ASN A 167 -20.81 29.42 0.13
CA ASN A 167 -19.65 30.20 -0.33
C ASN A 167 -18.31 29.47 -0.19
N ASN A 168 -18.34 28.15 0.03
CA ASN A 168 -17.14 27.33 0.11
C ASN A 168 -16.23 27.52 -1.11
N LYS A 169 -14.93 27.72 -0.88
CA LYS A 169 -13.95 28.06 -1.90
C LYS A 169 -13.04 26.89 -2.22
N GLU A 170 -12.48 26.92 -3.41
CA GLU A 170 -11.36 26.07 -3.77
C GLU A 170 -10.15 26.46 -2.92
N ALA A 171 -9.33 25.47 -2.57
CA ALA A 171 -8.08 25.63 -1.87
C ALA A 171 -7.05 24.62 -2.40
N ASP A 172 -5.78 24.83 -2.09
CA ASP A 172 -4.77 23.82 -2.37
C ASP A 172 -4.90 22.64 -1.40
N GLY A 173 -4.98 21.45 -1.95
CA GLY A 173 -5.04 20.20 -1.20
C GLY A 173 -3.65 19.65 -0.84
N LYS A 174 -3.60 18.50 -0.18
CA LYS A 174 -2.35 17.74 0.01
C LYS A 174 -1.81 17.24 -1.34
N HIS A 175 -2.72 16.87 -2.23
CA HIS A 175 -2.49 16.49 -3.62
C HIS A 175 -3.59 17.16 -4.44
N GLY A 176 -3.24 17.95 -5.45
CA GLY A 176 -4.20 18.67 -6.27
C GLY A 176 -4.99 19.73 -5.50
N LYS A 177 -6.28 19.82 -5.76
CA LYS A 177 -7.20 20.79 -5.15
C LYS A 177 -7.91 20.24 -3.93
N GLY A 178 -8.49 21.14 -3.16
CA GLY A 178 -9.29 20.86 -1.98
C GLY A 178 -10.47 21.83 -1.87
N ILE A 179 -11.29 21.66 -0.86
CA ILE A 179 -12.37 22.58 -0.51
C ILE A 179 -12.09 23.23 0.84
N ARG A 180 -12.20 24.56 0.89
CA ARG A 180 -12.15 25.33 2.12
C ARG A 180 -13.55 25.64 2.60
N PHE A 181 -13.89 25.11 3.75
CA PHE A 181 -15.15 25.42 4.42
C PHE A 181 -15.05 26.74 5.19
N SER A 182 -16.09 27.57 5.10
CA SER A 182 -16.24 28.81 5.84
C SER A 182 -16.83 28.63 7.25
N GLY A 183 -17.37 27.45 7.52
CA GLY A 183 -17.97 27.07 8.81
C GLY A 183 -19.48 27.11 8.87
N ASP A 184 -20.14 27.66 7.85
CA ASP A 184 -21.58 27.81 7.73
C ASP A 184 -22.21 26.90 6.68
N ASP A 185 -21.45 26.48 5.67
CA ASP A 185 -21.97 25.74 4.52
C ASP A 185 -21.42 24.30 4.47
N PRO A 186 -22.30 23.29 4.53
CA PRO A 186 -21.88 21.92 4.39
C PRO A 186 -21.69 21.51 2.92
N LEU A 187 -20.97 20.42 2.73
CA LEU A 187 -21.01 19.64 1.50
C LEU A 187 -22.02 18.51 1.70
N ASN A 188 -23.06 18.49 0.87
CA ASN A 188 -24.15 17.56 0.98
C ASN A 188 -24.03 16.44 -0.06
N PHE A 189 -24.28 15.22 0.36
CA PHE A 189 -24.44 14.07 -0.52
C PHE A 189 -25.92 13.81 -0.82
N PRO A 190 -26.25 13.21 -1.98
CA PRO A 190 -27.62 12.85 -2.29
C PRO A 190 -28.16 11.80 -1.30
N SER A 191 -29.48 11.68 -1.23
CA SER A 191 -30.16 10.68 -0.39
C SER A 191 -29.66 9.26 -0.67
N GLY A 192 -29.63 8.42 0.36
CA GLY A 192 -29.11 7.06 0.31
C GLY A 192 -27.58 6.98 0.36
N PHE A 193 -26.88 8.10 0.49
CA PHE A 193 -25.45 8.12 0.72
C PHE A 193 -25.16 7.88 2.22
N GLY A 194 -24.30 6.90 2.49
CA GLY A 194 -23.91 6.60 3.88
C GLY A 194 -25.02 5.96 4.71
N ASP A 195 -26.00 5.33 4.08
CA ASP A 195 -27.00 4.51 4.76
C ASP A 195 -26.37 3.19 5.17
N PHE A 196 -25.79 3.18 6.37
CA PHE A 196 -25.20 1.99 6.99
C PHE A 196 -26.17 1.42 8.02
N ASN A 197 -26.39 0.11 7.98
CA ASN A 197 -27.06 -0.60 9.05
C ASN A 197 -26.18 -0.61 10.30
N ARG A 198 -26.79 -0.76 11.47
CA ARG A 198 -26.09 -0.74 12.76
C ARG A 198 -24.92 -1.71 12.87
N HIS A 199 -24.91 -2.77 12.10
CA HIS A 199 -23.91 -3.84 12.12
C HIS A 199 -22.96 -3.81 10.91
N GLN A 200 -23.08 -2.82 10.03
CA GLN A 200 -22.18 -2.66 8.89
C GLN A 200 -20.96 -1.84 9.28
N SER A 201 -19.78 -2.39 9.03
CA SER A 201 -18.53 -1.64 9.16
C SER A 201 -18.42 -0.61 8.05
N PHE A 202 -17.96 0.58 8.37
CA PHE A 202 -17.63 1.62 7.41
C PHE A 202 -16.29 2.25 7.75
N GLY A 203 -15.64 2.84 6.76
CA GLY A 203 -14.40 3.58 6.92
C GLY A 203 -14.48 4.90 6.17
N MET A 204 -13.83 5.93 6.69
CA MET A 204 -13.63 7.22 6.02
C MET A 204 -12.16 7.59 6.06
N ALA A 205 -11.64 8.14 4.96
CA ALA A 205 -10.30 8.67 4.88
C ALA A 205 -10.33 10.01 4.16
N PHE A 206 -9.66 11.02 4.72
CA PHE A 206 -9.52 12.34 4.11
C PHE A 206 -8.31 13.07 4.68
N TRP A 207 -7.79 14.02 3.91
CA TRP A 207 -6.82 14.99 4.40
C TRP A 207 -7.54 16.18 4.96
N LEU A 208 -7.18 16.58 6.18
CA LEU A 208 -7.75 17.73 6.87
C LEU A 208 -6.63 18.72 7.27
N LYS A 209 -6.87 20.00 6.97
CA LYS A 209 -6.01 21.09 7.43
C LYS A 209 -6.87 22.10 8.21
N PRO A 210 -6.95 21.99 9.53
CA PRO A 210 -7.70 22.96 10.33
C PRO A 210 -7.00 24.31 10.29
N THR A 211 -7.76 25.38 10.14
CA THR A 211 -7.25 26.77 10.17
C THR A 211 -7.27 27.36 11.58
N GLN A 212 -8.08 26.79 12.46
CA GLN A 212 -8.13 27.11 13.88
C GLN A 212 -8.62 25.89 14.67
N LEU A 213 -8.24 25.79 15.92
CA LEU A 213 -8.77 24.79 16.82
C LEU A 213 -10.10 25.32 17.38
N LEU A 214 -11.18 24.61 17.09
CA LEU A 214 -12.50 24.88 17.64
C LEU A 214 -12.89 23.72 18.55
N ASP A 215 -13.43 24.05 19.71
CA ASP A 215 -14.06 23.04 20.58
C ASP A 215 -15.33 22.51 19.88
N ARG A 216 -15.43 21.16 19.78
CA ARG A 216 -16.59 20.45 19.22
C ARG A 216 -16.92 20.75 17.74
N ALA A 217 -15.91 21.01 16.89
CA ALA A 217 -16.13 21.13 15.46
C ALA A 217 -16.60 19.81 14.85
N VAL A 218 -17.71 19.83 14.11
CA VAL A 218 -18.25 18.67 13.40
C VAL A 218 -17.63 18.61 12.00
N ILE A 219 -16.86 17.55 11.73
CA ILE A 219 -16.26 17.32 10.40
C ILE A 219 -17.22 16.55 9.49
N VAL A 220 -17.89 15.53 10.00
CA VAL A 220 -18.87 14.72 9.27
C VAL A 220 -20.10 14.50 10.15
N ARG A 221 -21.26 14.69 9.57
CA ARG A 221 -22.53 14.47 10.25
C ARG A 221 -23.49 13.67 9.36
N ARG A 222 -24.13 12.67 9.92
CA ARG A 222 -25.32 12.05 9.33
C ARG A 222 -26.54 12.70 9.94
N SER A 223 -27.39 13.34 9.11
CA SER A 223 -28.72 13.76 9.56
C SER A 223 -29.66 12.56 9.48
N ARG A 224 -30.39 12.27 10.55
CA ARG A 224 -31.59 11.43 10.46
C ARG A 224 -32.71 12.31 9.98
N ALA A 225 -33.42 11.89 8.91
CA ALA A 225 -34.82 12.32 8.78
C ALA A 225 -35.60 11.60 9.91
N TRP A 226 -36.27 12.36 10.73
CA TRP A 226 -37.24 11.86 11.71
C TRP A 226 -38.52 11.48 10.98
#